data_3d8bb7ca75b49bc3aabc69e514cdafa8
#
_entry.id   3d8bb7ca75b49bc3aabc69e514cdafa8
#
_cell.length_a   1.000
_cell.length_b   1.000
_cell.length_c   1.000
_cell.angle_alpha   90.00
_cell.angle_beta   90.00
_cell.angle_gamma   90.00
#
_symmetry.space_group_name_H-M   'P 1'
#
loop_
_entity.id
_entity.type
_entity.pdbx_description
1 polymer ?
#
loop_
_entity_poly.entity_id
_entity_poly.type
_entity_poly.pdbx_seq_one_letter_code
_entity_poly.pdbx_strand_id
1 'polypeptide(L)'
;MCITTYLTAFFKLCILVTALLLGITTSHAQTTLNWQLDPLLPVLAEKEAEAVLETLRGLTSVDSGTGQAAGISAIATQIENFAKALGAQVDRVTPASNVAGPNLVITFKGMGKRKILLISHMDTVYVAGTAAARPFRVEGNRAIAPGIADDKGGIAVFLHTMKLLKARGFQDFERVTMVFNSDEERGSVGSRDLIRSQAQAHDVVLSGEPTGANESIVLATSGVGNTTVRLKVGGSFVDTEARPIEELADLILRSRDVQQQVAGTRMNWTVARAEDPRRLDKLVPPGQRFTTLDFRITGRASHAGVNPSLGINAVMEMADLVRRTTEVAARQSGARLHWRSAGGGLVSNIIADRAQAVAELSLPAGTDPAPVLETLTQSAKQALLAGAQISADISDGLITLTGGAGEAFASADMRVPDQAAFTQLSQATRQLINRQKFTSSSVSIQDGLGFPAFNATEEGRRLASMARDIYAALGGTLELVPRTYGGTDAAWASQSGKPVVEGFGLPGGNYHSSEAEFVLIDRIPRRLLLAAEMIRALTRP
;
A
#
# COMPACT_ATOMS: atom_id res chain seq x y z
N MET A 1 -71.22 6.69 20.30
CA MET A 1 -70.85 7.90 19.50
C MET A 1 -69.38 8.25 19.78
N CYS A 2 -68.44 7.31 19.62
CA CYS A 2 -67.03 7.55 19.86
C CYS A 2 -66.06 6.68 19.00
N ILE A 3 -66.53 6.02 17.96
CA ILE A 3 -65.67 5.16 17.09
C ILE A 3 -65.45 5.78 15.70
N THR A 4 -66.35 6.68 15.29
CA THR A 4 -66.28 7.29 13.95
C THR A 4 -65.28 8.45 13.84
N THR A 5 -64.86 9.05 14.95
CA THR A 5 -63.94 10.20 14.96
C THR A 5 -62.45 9.77 14.88
N TYR A 6 -62.12 8.56 15.25
CA TYR A 6 -60.73 8.04 15.19
C TYR A 6 -60.36 7.48 13.80
N LEU A 7 -61.33 6.98 13.03
CA LEU A 7 -61.07 6.49 11.67
C LEU A 7 -60.76 7.62 10.66
N THR A 8 -61.39 8.80 10.82
CA THR A 8 -61.15 9.94 9.93
C THR A 8 -59.80 10.63 10.20
N ALA A 9 -59.30 10.59 11.44
CA ALA A 9 -57.98 11.10 11.78
C ALA A 9 -56.86 10.17 11.26
N PHE A 10 -57.05 8.87 11.31
CA PHE A 10 -56.09 7.88 10.82
C PHE A 10 -55.96 7.90 9.28
N PHE A 11 -57.09 8.07 8.58
CA PHE A 11 -57.07 8.19 7.10
C PHE A 11 -56.43 9.48 6.60
N LYS A 12 -56.62 10.61 7.32
CA LYS A 12 -55.93 11.88 6.97
C LYS A 12 -54.44 11.84 7.24
N LEU A 13 -53.98 11.12 8.30
CA LEU A 13 -52.59 10.94 8.62
C LEU A 13 -51.89 10.01 7.62
N CYS A 14 -52.53 8.93 7.17
CA CYS A 14 -52.00 8.05 6.13
C CYS A 14 -51.89 8.71 4.77
N ILE A 15 -52.80 9.62 4.40
CA ILE A 15 -52.71 10.38 3.12
C ILE A 15 -51.60 11.44 3.19
N LEU A 16 -51.34 12.06 4.36
CA LEU A 16 -50.22 13.01 4.52
C LEU A 16 -48.84 12.30 4.52
N VAL A 17 -48.77 11.10 5.08
CA VAL A 17 -47.52 10.31 5.07
C VAL A 17 -47.21 9.73 3.70
N THR A 18 -48.24 9.35 2.92
CA THR A 18 -48.05 8.87 1.55
C THR A 18 -47.71 10.03 0.59
N ALA A 19 -48.19 11.24 0.86
CA ALA A 19 -47.82 12.44 0.06
C ALA A 19 -46.38 12.92 0.40
N LEU A 20 -45.87 12.69 1.65
CA LEU A 20 -44.50 13.00 2.01
C LEU A 20 -43.48 11.93 1.52
N LEU A 21 -43.95 10.68 1.28
CA LEU A 21 -43.08 9.61 0.75
C LEU A 21 -43.01 9.59 -0.79
N LEU A 22 -43.90 10.29 -1.49
CA LEU A 22 -43.87 10.43 -2.95
C LEU A 22 -43.18 11.72 -3.42
N GLY A 23 -42.71 12.56 -2.48
CA GLY A 23 -42.02 13.83 -2.79
C GLY A 23 -40.50 13.76 -2.69
N ILE A 24 -39.88 12.60 -2.32
CA ILE A 24 -38.43 12.39 -2.41
C ILE A 24 -38.14 11.63 -3.71
N THR A 25 -38.50 12.21 -4.83
CA THR A 25 -37.71 11.98 -6.03
C THR A 25 -36.36 12.62 -5.72
N THR A 26 -35.37 11.82 -5.42
CA THR A 26 -33.96 12.24 -5.57
C THR A 26 -33.81 12.65 -7.02
N SER A 27 -34.04 13.94 -7.30
CA SER A 27 -33.53 14.57 -8.49
C SER A 27 -32.04 14.42 -8.42
N HIS A 28 -31.52 13.33 -8.99
CA HIS A 28 -30.16 13.34 -9.49
C HIS A 28 -30.23 14.46 -10.54
N ALA A 29 -29.81 15.66 -10.15
CA ALA A 29 -29.46 16.68 -11.10
C ALA A 29 -28.44 16.01 -12.02
N GLN A 30 -28.90 15.55 -13.20
CA GLN A 30 -27.98 15.28 -14.29
C GLN A 30 -27.29 16.63 -14.49
N THR A 31 -26.08 16.72 -13.99
CA THR A 31 -25.13 17.78 -14.35
C THR A 31 -24.99 17.63 -15.85
N THR A 32 -25.75 18.41 -16.62
CA THR A 32 -25.58 18.48 -18.06
C THR A 32 -24.16 18.98 -18.26
N LEU A 33 -23.31 18.09 -18.79
CA LEU A 33 -21.97 18.49 -19.21
C LEU A 33 -22.12 19.72 -20.12
N ASN A 34 -21.50 20.84 -19.72
CA ASN A 34 -21.57 22.08 -20.51
C ASN A 34 -20.75 21.99 -21.80
N TRP A 35 -20.33 20.78 -22.21
CA TRP A 35 -19.58 20.57 -23.44
C TRP A 35 -20.03 19.29 -24.16
N GLN A 36 -19.84 19.27 -25.46
CA GLN A 36 -20.12 18.13 -26.31
C GLN A 36 -18.87 17.27 -26.47
N LEU A 37 -18.99 15.95 -26.21
CA LEU A 37 -17.97 14.97 -26.51
C LEU A 37 -17.63 14.98 -28.00
N ASP A 38 -16.37 14.69 -28.35
CA ASP A 38 -15.97 14.57 -29.74
C ASP A 38 -16.49 13.23 -30.32
N PRO A 39 -17.39 13.28 -31.33
CA PRO A 39 -18.05 12.09 -31.85
C PRO A 39 -17.11 11.11 -32.57
N LEU A 40 -15.90 11.55 -32.95
CA LEU A 40 -14.91 10.70 -33.63
C LEU A 40 -13.92 10.04 -32.69
N LEU A 41 -13.72 10.58 -31.48
CA LEU A 41 -12.81 9.97 -30.51
C LEU A 41 -13.19 8.52 -30.16
N PRO A 42 -14.46 8.12 -29.97
CA PRO A 42 -14.82 6.72 -29.70
C PRO A 42 -14.33 5.76 -30.77
N VAL A 43 -14.53 6.09 -32.04
CA VAL A 43 -14.07 5.24 -33.15
C VAL A 43 -12.55 5.12 -33.21
N LEU A 44 -11.84 6.22 -32.90
CA LEU A 44 -10.38 6.23 -32.86
C LEU A 44 -9.86 5.42 -31.65
N ALA A 45 -10.49 5.53 -30.49
CA ALA A 45 -10.08 4.83 -29.29
C ALA A 45 -10.26 3.30 -29.42
N GLU A 46 -11.36 2.86 -30.03
CA GLU A 46 -11.57 1.43 -30.32
C GLU A 46 -10.47 0.89 -31.25
N LYS A 47 -10.12 1.60 -32.31
CA LYS A 47 -9.04 1.21 -33.21
C LYS A 47 -7.66 1.25 -32.57
N GLU A 48 -7.47 2.07 -31.55
CA GLU A 48 -6.19 2.25 -30.86
C GLU A 48 -5.94 1.18 -29.80
N ALA A 49 -6.96 0.45 -29.35
CA ALA A 49 -6.87 -0.50 -28.24
C ALA A 49 -5.81 -1.60 -28.45
N GLU A 50 -5.70 -2.13 -29.69
CA GLU A 50 -4.68 -3.13 -30.01
C GLU A 50 -3.26 -2.54 -29.95
N ALA A 51 -3.08 -1.30 -30.42
CA ALA A 51 -1.79 -0.62 -30.34
C ALA A 51 -1.37 -0.34 -28.89
N VAL A 52 -2.34 -0.09 -27.99
CA VAL A 52 -2.09 0.00 -26.55
C VAL A 52 -1.57 -1.32 -26.01
N LEU A 53 -2.19 -2.44 -26.37
CA LEU A 53 -1.72 -3.78 -25.95
C LEU A 53 -0.31 -4.09 -26.45
N GLU A 54 0.04 -3.69 -27.68
CA GLU A 54 1.40 -3.85 -28.18
C GLU A 54 2.41 -2.96 -27.45
N THR A 55 2.03 -1.74 -27.08
CA THR A 55 2.85 -0.89 -26.22
C THR A 55 3.07 -1.53 -24.85
N LEU A 56 2.01 -2.04 -24.22
CA LEU A 56 2.11 -2.76 -22.94
C LEU A 56 2.98 -4.00 -23.05
N ARG A 57 2.84 -4.79 -24.11
CA ARG A 57 3.71 -5.94 -24.39
C ARG A 57 5.17 -5.53 -24.43
N GLY A 58 5.50 -4.45 -25.13
CA GLY A 58 6.86 -3.92 -25.22
C GLY A 58 7.40 -3.46 -23.87
N LEU A 59 6.64 -2.64 -23.14
CA LEU A 59 7.04 -2.11 -21.84
C LEU A 59 7.19 -3.19 -20.75
N THR A 60 6.35 -4.24 -20.79
CA THR A 60 6.39 -5.33 -19.79
C THR A 60 7.36 -6.45 -20.14
N SER A 61 7.95 -6.44 -21.34
CA SER A 61 8.98 -7.42 -21.74
C SER A 61 10.32 -7.20 -21.06
N VAL A 62 10.48 -6.08 -20.35
CA VAL A 62 11.74 -5.66 -19.73
C VAL A 62 11.54 -5.55 -18.23
N ASP A 63 12.44 -6.17 -17.46
CA ASP A 63 12.50 -5.96 -16.00
C ASP A 63 12.87 -4.53 -15.67
N SER A 64 12.03 -3.84 -14.93
CA SER A 64 12.25 -2.43 -14.54
C SER A 64 12.03 -2.20 -13.04
N GLY A 65 12.35 -3.18 -12.20
CA GLY A 65 12.30 -2.98 -10.76
C GLY A 65 13.14 -1.77 -10.33
N THR A 66 12.71 -1.04 -9.30
CA THR A 66 13.44 0.15 -8.82
C THR A 66 14.93 -0.19 -8.56
N GLY A 67 15.81 0.54 -9.18
CA GLY A 67 17.26 0.31 -9.14
C GLY A 67 17.83 -0.52 -10.31
N GLN A 68 17.00 -1.06 -11.19
CA GLN A 68 17.43 -1.80 -12.39
C GLN A 68 17.68 -0.84 -13.56
N ALA A 69 18.80 -0.10 -13.50
CA ALA A 69 19.13 0.99 -14.41
C ALA A 69 19.00 0.64 -15.90
N ALA A 70 19.46 -0.54 -16.30
CA ALA A 70 19.43 -0.99 -17.71
C ALA A 70 17.98 -1.16 -18.20
N GLY A 71 17.13 -1.80 -17.40
CA GLY A 71 15.73 -2.01 -17.74
C GLY A 71 14.93 -0.71 -17.78
N ILE A 72 15.07 0.14 -16.77
CA ILE A 72 14.44 1.47 -16.76
C ILE A 72 14.88 2.29 -17.97
N SER A 73 16.17 2.29 -18.31
CA SER A 73 16.69 3.00 -19.49
C SER A 73 16.13 2.43 -20.80
N ALA A 74 15.94 1.12 -20.89
CA ALA A 74 15.35 0.48 -22.06
C ALA A 74 13.88 0.89 -22.25
N ILE A 75 13.09 0.90 -21.16
CA ILE A 75 11.70 1.38 -21.16
C ILE A 75 11.65 2.87 -21.52
N ALA A 76 12.50 3.68 -20.90
CA ALA A 76 12.60 5.10 -21.23
C ALA A 76 12.88 5.34 -22.71
N THR A 77 13.70 4.49 -23.34
CA THR A 77 13.98 4.58 -24.79
C THR A 77 12.74 4.24 -25.64
N GLN A 78 11.96 3.23 -25.27
CA GLN A 78 10.71 2.91 -25.97
C GLN A 78 9.71 4.06 -25.90
N ILE A 79 9.52 4.63 -24.71
CA ILE A 79 8.63 5.77 -24.46
C ILE A 79 9.09 7.02 -25.24
N GLU A 80 10.37 7.32 -25.17
CA GLU A 80 10.99 8.44 -25.89
C GLU A 80 10.77 8.34 -27.40
N ASN A 81 11.01 7.16 -27.99
CA ASN A 81 10.79 6.92 -29.43
C ASN A 81 9.32 7.13 -29.81
N PHE A 82 8.39 6.61 -29.01
CA PHE A 82 6.96 6.81 -29.23
C PHE A 82 6.57 8.29 -29.18
N ALA A 83 7.01 9.00 -28.14
CA ALA A 83 6.67 10.42 -27.95
C ALA A 83 7.28 11.32 -29.05
N LYS A 84 8.53 11.06 -29.44
CA LYS A 84 9.21 11.79 -30.55
C LYS A 84 8.50 11.57 -31.89
N ALA A 85 8.01 10.37 -32.17
CA ALA A 85 7.22 10.09 -33.39
C ALA A 85 5.90 10.89 -33.40
N LEU A 86 5.38 11.26 -32.25
CA LEU A 86 4.25 12.17 -32.12
C LEU A 86 4.63 13.65 -32.15
N GLY A 87 5.92 14.00 -32.24
CA GLY A 87 6.41 15.37 -32.29
C GLY A 87 6.62 16.02 -30.93
N ALA A 88 6.73 15.25 -29.86
CA ALA A 88 7.07 15.78 -28.54
C ALA A 88 8.55 16.10 -28.42
N GLN A 89 8.88 17.10 -27.60
CA GLN A 89 10.19 17.26 -27.03
C GLN A 89 10.33 16.27 -25.87
N VAL A 90 11.46 15.57 -25.77
CA VAL A 90 11.74 14.61 -24.69
C VAL A 90 13.10 14.93 -24.07
N ASP A 91 13.09 15.15 -22.77
CA ASP A 91 14.27 15.40 -21.97
C ASP A 91 14.46 14.24 -20.97
N ARG A 92 15.67 13.68 -20.91
CA ARG A 92 16.06 12.71 -19.87
C ARG A 92 16.66 13.48 -18.71
N VAL A 93 16.03 13.40 -17.56
CA VAL A 93 16.48 14.08 -16.34
C VAL A 93 17.10 13.06 -15.40
N THR A 94 18.34 13.32 -14.99
CA THR A 94 19.01 12.49 -13.99
C THR A 94 18.28 12.65 -12.65
N PRO A 95 17.87 11.57 -12.00
CA PRO A 95 17.25 11.64 -10.67
C PRO A 95 18.21 12.28 -9.66
N ALA A 96 17.66 13.02 -8.70
CA ALA A 96 18.39 13.39 -7.49
C ALA A 96 18.69 12.12 -6.68
N SER A 97 19.77 12.11 -5.90
CA SER A 97 20.23 10.92 -5.17
C SER A 97 20.74 9.78 -6.08
N ASN A 98 21.24 8.71 -5.50
CA ASN A 98 21.79 7.56 -6.23
C ASN A 98 20.68 6.61 -6.76
N VAL A 99 19.63 7.17 -7.35
CA VAL A 99 18.56 6.40 -8.00
C VAL A 99 19.01 6.02 -9.41
N ALA A 100 18.80 4.77 -9.78
CA ALA A 100 19.21 4.24 -11.06
C ALA A 100 18.14 4.47 -12.15
N GLY A 101 18.57 4.93 -13.32
CA GLY A 101 17.71 5.17 -14.49
C GLY A 101 17.28 6.64 -14.60
N PRO A 102 16.94 7.11 -15.81
CA PRO A 102 16.50 8.48 -16.03
C PRO A 102 15.02 8.67 -15.70
N ASN A 103 14.65 9.87 -15.28
CA ASN A 103 13.27 10.36 -15.40
C ASN A 103 13.06 10.91 -16.82
N LEU A 104 11.85 10.83 -17.34
CA LEU A 104 11.47 11.44 -18.61
C LEU A 104 10.58 12.66 -18.37
N VAL A 105 10.88 13.75 -19.07
CA VAL A 105 10.01 14.91 -19.20
C VAL A 105 9.65 15.05 -20.68
N ILE A 106 8.39 14.81 -21.01
CA ILE A 106 7.88 14.78 -22.40
C ILE A 106 6.92 15.95 -22.56
N THR A 107 7.18 16.85 -23.51
CA THR A 107 6.39 18.06 -23.69
C THR A 107 5.80 18.14 -25.09
N PHE A 108 4.47 18.20 -25.16
CA PHE A 108 3.71 18.56 -26.34
C PHE A 108 3.31 20.04 -26.26
N LYS A 109 3.65 20.84 -27.25
CA LYS A 109 3.28 22.25 -27.35
C LYS A 109 2.02 22.39 -28.18
N GLY A 110 1.13 23.28 -27.76
CA GLY A 110 -0.10 23.63 -28.46
C GLY A 110 -0.23 25.13 -28.70
N MET A 111 -1.45 25.60 -28.94
CA MET A 111 -1.78 27.00 -29.26
C MET A 111 -2.72 27.64 -28.23
N GLY A 112 -3.20 26.89 -27.24
CA GLY A 112 -4.06 27.36 -26.17
C GLY A 112 -3.30 27.97 -24.99
N LYS A 113 -3.96 28.02 -23.84
CA LYS A 113 -3.42 28.67 -22.62
C LYS A 113 -3.18 27.72 -21.45
N ARG A 114 -3.83 26.54 -21.44
CA ARG A 114 -3.81 25.63 -20.31
C ARG A 114 -2.54 24.77 -20.30
N LYS A 115 -1.96 24.62 -19.14
CA LYS A 115 -0.77 23.78 -18.89
C LYS A 115 -1.22 22.57 -18.09
N ILE A 116 -1.10 21.39 -18.66
CA ILE A 116 -1.56 20.13 -18.07
C ILE A 116 -0.37 19.23 -17.82
N LEU A 117 -0.21 18.74 -16.60
CA LEU A 117 0.80 17.76 -16.23
C LEU A 117 0.15 16.38 -16.12
N LEU A 118 0.78 15.37 -16.72
CA LEU A 118 0.46 13.97 -16.59
C LEU A 118 1.63 13.28 -15.88
N ILE A 119 1.37 12.50 -14.83
CA ILE A 119 2.42 11.81 -14.09
C ILE A 119 2.16 10.30 -14.04
N SER A 120 3.23 9.51 -14.16
CA SER A 120 3.23 8.05 -14.12
C SER A 120 4.65 7.57 -13.81
N HIS A 121 4.88 6.28 -13.54
CA HIS A 121 6.21 5.78 -13.28
C HIS A 121 6.59 4.55 -14.12
N MET A 122 7.90 4.40 -14.36
CA MET A 122 8.49 3.36 -15.20
C MET A 122 8.97 2.15 -14.40
N ASP A 123 9.25 2.36 -13.11
CA ASP A 123 9.75 1.30 -12.24
C ASP A 123 8.61 0.40 -11.72
N THR A 124 8.98 -0.70 -11.10
CA THR A 124 8.08 -1.69 -10.51
C THR A 124 8.69 -2.29 -9.26
N VAL A 125 7.90 -3.01 -8.46
CA VAL A 125 8.38 -3.77 -7.28
C VAL A 125 9.14 -5.05 -7.65
N TYR A 126 9.11 -5.48 -8.91
CA TYR A 126 9.54 -6.81 -9.31
C TYR A 126 11.06 -6.94 -9.44
N VAL A 127 11.58 -8.08 -9.01
CA VAL A 127 13.00 -8.41 -9.13
C VAL A 127 13.37 -8.79 -10.56
N ALA A 128 14.66 -8.70 -10.89
CA ALA A 128 15.18 -9.10 -12.19
C ALA A 128 14.86 -10.57 -12.51
N GLY A 129 14.53 -10.86 -13.77
CA GLY A 129 14.10 -12.18 -14.25
C GLY A 129 12.58 -12.38 -14.22
N THR A 130 11.82 -11.47 -13.58
CA THR A 130 10.36 -11.62 -13.44
C THR A 130 9.65 -11.49 -14.79
N ALA A 131 10.06 -10.57 -15.66
CA ALA A 131 9.46 -10.41 -16.99
C ALA A 131 9.63 -11.67 -17.85
N ALA A 132 10.78 -12.32 -17.79
CA ALA A 132 11.01 -13.60 -18.50
C ALA A 132 10.22 -14.76 -17.89
N ALA A 133 10.09 -14.80 -16.55
CA ALA A 133 9.34 -15.85 -15.84
C ALA A 133 7.82 -15.70 -15.98
N ARG A 134 7.33 -14.50 -16.19
CA ARG A 134 5.89 -14.14 -16.31
C ARG A 134 5.67 -13.28 -17.55
N PRO A 135 5.91 -13.80 -18.77
CA PRO A 135 5.80 -13.01 -19.99
C PRO A 135 4.37 -12.51 -20.22
N PHE A 136 4.27 -11.43 -20.98
CA PHE A 136 2.97 -10.91 -21.41
C PHE A 136 2.13 -11.99 -22.10
N ARG A 137 0.87 -12.09 -21.68
CA ARG A 137 -0.12 -12.98 -22.27
C ARG A 137 -1.53 -12.41 -22.15
N VAL A 138 -2.42 -12.91 -22.97
CA VAL A 138 -3.84 -12.55 -22.94
C VAL A 138 -4.66 -13.77 -22.53
N GLU A 139 -5.52 -13.61 -21.53
CA GLU A 139 -6.44 -14.63 -21.03
C GLU A 139 -7.85 -14.03 -20.95
N GLY A 140 -8.70 -14.34 -21.92
CA GLY A 140 -10.03 -13.73 -22.02
C GLY A 140 -9.96 -12.20 -22.11
N ASN A 141 -10.60 -11.52 -21.18
CA ASN A 141 -10.60 -10.05 -21.08
C ASN A 141 -9.41 -9.47 -20.29
N ARG A 142 -8.37 -10.25 -20.04
CA ARG A 142 -7.22 -9.82 -19.24
C ARG A 142 -5.94 -9.87 -20.06
N ALA A 143 -5.19 -8.77 -20.09
CA ALA A 143 -3.80 -8.77 -20.46
C ALA A 143 -2.97 -8.85 -19.16
N ILE A 144 -2.03 -9.80 -19.10
CA ILE A 144 -1.33 -10.20 -17.89
C ILE A 144 0.16 -10.05 -18.09
N ALA A 145 0.83 -9.31 -17.24
CA ALA A 145 2.29 -9.20 -17.14
C ALA A 145 2.70 -8.46 -15.87
N PRO A 146 3.96 -8.58 -15.40
CA PRO A 146 4.46 -7.78 -14.27
C PRO A 146 4.50 -6.28 -14.59
N GLY A 147 3.95 -5.44 -13.71
CA GLY A 147 3.91 -3.99 -13.89
C GLY A 147 3.00 -3.49 -15.00
N ILE A 148 2.08 -4.35 -15.50
CA ILE A 148 1.18 -3.98 -16.60
C ILE A 148 0.11 -2.98 -16.17
N ALA A 149 -0.34 -3.05 -14.93
CA ALA A 149 -1.27 -2.09 -14.34
C ALA A 149 -0.51 -0.98 -13.64
N ASP A 150 0.49 -1.31 -12.85
CA ASP A 150 1.26 -0.46 -11.97
C ASP A 150 2.72 -0.29 -12.48
N ASP A 151 3.04 0.81 -13.20
CA ASP A 151 2.13 1.81 -13.76
C ASP A 151 2.34 1.97 -15.29
N LYS A 152 2.74 0.88 -15.96
CA LYS A 152 2.88 0.88 -17.43
C LYS A 152 1.53 1.09 -18.13
N GLY A 153 0.42 0.75 -17.43
CA GLY A 153 -0.94 1.03 -17.86
C GLY A 153 -1.22 2.52 -17.98
N GLY A 154 -0.82 3.30 -17.00
CA GLY A 154 -0.93 4.76 -17.00
C GLY A 154 -0.07 5.40 -18.08
N ILE A 155 1.19 4.96 -18.23
CA ILE A 155 2.08 5.40 -19.32
C ILE A 155 1.42 5.18 -20.69
N ALA A 156 0.89 3.98 -20.95
CA ALA A 156 0.25 3.65 -22.22
C ALA A 156 -1.00 4.50 -22.46
N VAL A 157 -1.85 4.69 -21.44
CA VAL A 157 -3.04 5.57 -21.55
C VAL A 157 -2.62 6.97 -21.97
N PHE A 158 -1.65 7.57 -21.31
CA PHE A 158 -1.24 8.95 -21.60
C PHE A 158 -0.61 9.11 -22.98
N LEU A 159 0.29 8.21 -23.38
CA LEU A 159 0.92 8.25 -24.71
C LEU A 159 -0.12 8.12 -25.83
N HIS A 160 -1.01 7.13 -25.73
CA HIS A 160 -2.03 6.89 -26.76
C HIS A 160 -3.14 7.95 -26.74
N THR A 161 -3.44 8.57 -25.59
CA THR A 161 -4.32 9.74 -25.52
C THR A 161 -3.79 10.89 -26.34
N MET A 162 -2.48 11.21 -26.25
CA MET A 162 -1.89 12.26 -27.09
C MET A 162 -1.90 11.91 -28.57
N LYS A 163 -1.75 10.62 -28.91
CA LYS A 163 -1.90 10.14 -30.30
C LYS A 163 -3.31 10.39 -30.83
N LEU A 164 -4.36 10.11 -30.03
CA LEU A 164 -5.76 10.39 -30.39
C LEU A 164 -6.00 11.89 -30.58
N LEU A 165 -5.55 12.72 -29.63
CA LEU A 165 -5.71 14.17 -29.70
C LEU A 165 -4.99 14.75 -30.92
N LYS A 166 -3.78 14.27 -31.23
CA LYS A 166 -3.04 14.65 -32.45
C LYS A 166 -3.81 14.24 -33.72
N ALA A 167 -4.37 13.03 -33.78
CA ALA A 167 -5.19 12.58 -34.91
C ALA A 167 -6.45 13.44 -35.10
N ARG A 168 -6.97 14.06 -34.03
CA ARG A 168 -8.06 15.04 -34.06
C ARG A 168 -7.61 16.47 -34.37
N GLY A 169 -6.31 16.71 -34.52
CA GLY A 169 -5.76 18.07 -34.68
C GLY A 169 -5.96 18.97 -33.46
N PHE A 170 -6.18 18.38 -32.28
CA PHE A 170 -6.47 19.13 -31.05
C PHE A 170 -5.18 19.72 -30.46
N GLN A 171 -5.13 21.04 -30.31
CA GLN A 171 -3.99 21.81 -29.84
C GLN A 171 -4.37 22.96 -28.90
N ASP A 172 -5.58 22.95 -28.29
CA ASP A 172 -6.10 24.05 -27.48
C ASP A 172 -5.49 24.13 -26.07
N PHE A 173 -4.33 23.58 -25.86
CA PHE A 173 -3.50 23.71 -24.64
C PHE A 173 -2.25 24.55 -24.96
N GLU A 174 -1.63 25.17 -23.95
CA GLU A 174 -0.28 25.75 -24.08
C GLU A 174 0.76 24.63 -24.16
N ARG A 175 0.67 23.69 -23.21
CA ARG A 175 1.44 22.45 -23.23
C ARG A 175 0.75 21.35 -22.45
N VAL A 176 0.98 20.13 -22.88
CA VAL A 176 0.79 18.91 -22.08
C VAL A 176 2.18 18.34 -21.81
N THR A 177 2.54 18.24 -20.54
CA THR A 177 3.82 17.66 -20.12
C THR A 177 3.55 16.34 -19.44
N MET A 178 4.35 15.31 -19.75
CA MET A 178 4.34 14.03 -19.01
C MET A 178 5.64 13.93 -18.23
N VAL A 179 5.54 13.53 -16.98
CA VAL A 179 6.69 13.12 -16.15
C VAL A 179 6.53 11.64 -15.86
N PHE A 180 7.49 10.84 -16.35
CA PHE A 180 7.57 9.43 -16.04
C PHE A 180 8.87 9.19 -15.26
N ASN A 181 8.71 8.90 -13.97
CA ASN A 181 9.86 8.74 -13.08
C ASN A 181 10.31 7.28 -12.96
N SER A 182 11.43 7.07 -12.24
CA SER A 182 12.16 5.80 -12.20
C SER A 182 12.27 5.21 -10.79
N ASP A 183 11.56 5.77 -9.80
CA ASP A 183 11.72 5.40 -8.38
C ASP A 183 10.46 5.61 -7.52
N GLU A 184 9.28 5.52 -8.12
CA GLU A 184 8.02 5.68 -7.40
C GLU A 184 7.90 4.64 -6.29
N GLU A 185 8.15 3.38 -6.60
CA GLU A 185 8.00 2.21 -5.72
C GLU A 185 8.90 2.25 -4.47
N ARG A 186 9.79 3.24 -4.41
CA ARG A 186 10.64 3.53 -3.24
C ARG A 186 10.48 4.95 -2.70
N GLY A 187 9.35 5.59 -2.98
CA GLY A 187 8.99 6.88 -2.41
C GLY A 187 9.48 8.09 -3.22
N SER A 188 9.81 7.91 -4.50
CA SER A 188 10.23 8.98 -5.43
C SER A 188 11.38 9.83 -4.89
N VAL A 189 12.33 9.21 -4.19
CA VAL A 189 13.42 9.92 -3.49
C VAL A 189 14.25 10.76 -4.47
N GLY A 190 14.43 10.24 -5.70
CA GLY A 190 15.17 10.91 -6.75
C GLY A 190 14.32 11.81 -7.65
N SER A 191 13.00 11.66 -7.66
CA SER A 191 12.10 12.34 -8.60
C SER A 191 11.10 13.31 -7.96
N ARG A 192 10.85 13.23 -6.65
CA ARG A 192 9.86 14.06 -5.94
C ARG A 192 10.03 15.58 -6.17
N ASP A 193 11.25 16.07 -6.25
CA ASP A 193 11.51 17.49 -6.47
C ASP A 193 11.19 17.90 -7.91
N LEU A 194 11.47 17.01 -8.88
CA LEU A 194 11.05 17.17 -10.28
C LEU A 194 9.52 17.21 -10.38
N ILE A 195 8.83 16.25 -9.76
CA ILE A 195 7.36 16.17 -9.78
C ILE A 195 6.75 17.45 -9.18
N ARG A 196 7.22 17.89 -8.01
CA ARG A 196 6.73 19.13 -7.37
C ARG A 196 6.97 20.37 -8.24
N SER A 197 8.16 20.51 -8.82
CA SER A 197 8.49 21.67 -9.65
C SER A 197 7.66 21.70 -10.94
N GLN A 198 7.45 20.54 -11.56
CA GLN A 198 6.59 20.43 -12.74
C GLN A 198 5.12 20.69 -12.38
N ALA A 199 4.62 20.15 -11.27
CA ALA A 199 3.26 20.43 -10.81
C ALA A 199 3.05 21.93 -10.54
N GLN A 200 4.03 22.62 -9.94
CA GLN A 200 3.95 24.06 -9.71
C GLN A 200 3.93 24.87 -11.01
N ALA A 201 4.62 24.40 -12.05
CA ALA A 201 4.67 25.05 -13.35
C ALA A 201 3.45 24.77 -14.26
N HIS A 202 2.49 23.98 -13.79
CA HIS A 202 1.26 23.60 -14.51
C HIS A 202 0.00 24.03 -13.73
N ASP A 203 -1.14 23.98 -14.39
CA ASP A 203 -2.42 24.43 -13.83
C ASP A 203 -3.17 23.28 -13.15
N VAL A 204 -2.93 22.04 -13.59
CA VAL A 204 -3.59 20.81 -13.14
C VAL A 204 -2.71 19.60 -13.37
N VAL A 205 -2.86 18.60 -12.53
CA VAL A 205 -2.14 17.32 -12.63
C VAL A 205 -3.14 16.17 -12.76
N LEU A 206 -2.91 15.27 -13.72
CA LEU A 206 -3.60 13.99 -13.84
C LEU A 206 -2.57 12.88 -13.59
N SER A 207 -2.85 11.97 -12.67
CA SER A 207 -1.96 10.88 -12.29
C SER A 207 -2.45 9.55 -12.83
N GLY A 208 -1.52 8.75 -13.37
CA GLY A 208 -1.75 7.54 -14.15
C GLY A 208 -1.87 6.25 -13.36
N GLU A 209 -1.85 6.30 -12.04
CA GLU A 209 -1.97 5.12 -11.20
C GLU A 209 -3.18 4.23 -11.54
N PRO A 210 -3.07 2.90 -11.36
CA PRO A 210 -4.15 1.97 -11.62
C PRO A 210 -5.32 2.16 -10.63
N THR A 211 -6.52 1.78 -11.06
CA THR A 211 -7.75 2.02 -10.27
C THR A 211 -8.37 0.76 -9.68
N GLY A 212 -7.65 -0.36 -9.67
CA GLY A 212 -8.23 -1.65 -9.35
C GLY A 212 -9.23 -2.11 -10.45
N ALA A 213 -9.86 -3.27 -10.25
CA ALA A 213 -10.83 -3.81 -11.21
C ALA A 213 -12.11 -2.96 -11.30
N ASN A 214 -12.44 -2.23 -10.25
CA ASN A 214 -13.53 -1.24 -10.23
C ASN A 214 -12.98 0.09 -10.74
N GLU A 215 -13.58 0.60 -11.79
CA GLU A 215 -13.17 1.88 -12.37
C GLU A 215 -13.45 3.03 -11.40
N SER A 216 -12.40 3.75 -11.02
CA SER A 216 -12.50 4.79 -9.98
C SER A 216 -11.54 5.96 -10.19
N ILE A 217 -11.84 7.06 -9.53
CA ILE A 217 -10.94 8.18 -9.24
C ILE A 217 -10.75 8.24 -7.73
N VAL A 218 -9.51 8.42 -7.29
CA VAL A 218 -9.16 8.45 -5.87
C VAL A 218 -9.09 9.89 -5.38
N LEU A 219 -9.80 10.21 -4.30
CA LEU A 219 -9.84 11.56 -3.72
C LEU A 219 -8.77 11.80 -2.66
N ALA A 220 -8.21 10.72 -2.10
CA ALA A 220 -7.13 10.81 -1.14
C ALA A 220 -6.32 9.50 -1.11
N THR A 221 -5.01 9.62 -0.87
CA THR A 221 -4.13 8.48 -0.54
C THR A 221 -3.51 8.69 0.83
N SER A 222 -3.08 7.60 1.46
CA SER A 222 -2.38 7.72 2.73
C SER A 222 -0.94 8.18 2.54
N GLY A 223 -0.43 8.89 3.53
CA GLY A 223 1.00 9.01 3.71
C GLY A 223 1.58 7.65 4.10
N VAL A 224 2.74 7.35 3.58
CA VAL A 224 3.48 6.10 3.83
C VAL A 224 4.73 6.43 4.62
N GLY A 225 4.79 5.96 5.84
CA GLY A 225 5.96 6.09 6.70
C GLY A 225 6.44 4.74 7.18
N ASN A 226 7.56 4.76 7.85
CA ASN A 226 8.08 3.60 8.55
C ASN A 226 8.59 3.99 9.93
N THR A 227 8.56 3.03 10.84
CA THR A 227 9.32 3.09 12.09
C THR A 227 10.14 1.82 12.23
N THR A 228 11.37 1.96 12.70
CA THR A 228 12.24 0.82 13.01
C THR A 228 12.63 0.89 14.47
N VAL A 229 12.60 -0.25 15.14
CA VAL A 229 12.99 -0.41 16.53
C VAL A 229 14.08 -1.44 16.62
N ARG A 230 15.15 -1.10 17.32
CA ARG A 230 16.26 -2.00 17.62
C ARG A 230 16.52 -2.05 19.11
N LEU A 231 16.47 -3.24 19.66
CA LEU A 231 16.82 -3.56 21.02
C LEU A 231 18.15 -4.31 21.02
N LYS A 232 19.10 -3.90 21.85
CA LYS A 232 20.37 -4.62 22.01
C LYS A 232 20.54 -5.02 23.47
N VAL A 233 20.83 -6.27 23.70
CA VAL A 233 21.23 -6.75 25.03
C VAL A 233 22.64 -6.25 25.31
N GLY A 234 22.85 -5.57 26.44
CA GLY A 234 24.15 -5.04 26.84
C GLY A 234 25.24 -6.11 26.95
N GLY A 235 26.50 -5.72 26.72
CA GLY A 235 27.65 -6.57 26.45
C GLY A 235 28.13 -7.51 27.58
N SER A 236 27.38 -7.69 28.65
CA SER A 236 27.63 -8.69 29.66
C SER A 236 26.55 -9.77 29.60
N PHE A 237 26.92 -10.99 29.25
CA PHE A 237 26.05 -12.16 29.28
C PHE A 237 25.57 -12.54 30.70
N VAL A 238 25.86 -11.71 31.69
CA VAL A 238 25.60 -11.97 33.12
C VAL A 238 24.26 -11.33 33.56
N ASP A 239 23.67 -10.44 32.77
CA ASP A 239 22.40 -9.84 33.13
C ASP A 239 21.22 -10.82 32.91
N THR A 240 20.77 -11.39 34.01
CA THR A 240 19.69 -12.39 34.01
C THR A 240 18.29 -11.80 33.78
N GLU A 241 18.15 -10.46 33.76
CA GLU A 241 16.85 -9.78 33.70
C GLU A 241 16.46 -9.33 32.28
N ALA A 242 17.41 -9.27 31.34
CA ALA A 242 17.10 -8.84 29.97
C ALA A 242 16.16 -9.81 29.25
N ARG A 243 15.13 -9.28 28.56
CA ARG A 243 14.11 -10.06 27.85
C ARG A 243 13.74 -9.40 26.51
N PRO A 244 14.67 -9.34 25.56
CA PRO A 244 14.48 -8.54 24.34
C PRO A 244 13.31 -9.01 23.47
N ILE A 245 12.99 -10.29 23.48
CA ILE A 245 11.91 -10.86 22.67
C ILE A 245 10.55 -10.54 23.28
N GLU A 246 10.40 -10.71 24.60
CA GLU A 246 9.19 -10.34 25.33
C GLU A 246 8.96 -8.82 25.30
N GLU A 247 10.02 -8.04 25.44
CA GLU A 247 9.96 -6.56 25.35
C GLU A 247 9.52 -6.09 23.96
N LEU A 248 10.04 -6.73 22.89
CA LEU A 248 9.62 -6.45 21.52
C LEU A 248 8.16 -6.87 21.28
N ALA A 249 7.76 -8.03 21.78
CA ALA A 249 6.39 -8.52 21.67
C ALA A 249 5.39 -7.57 22.37
N ASP A 250 5.71 -7.11 23.57
CA ASP A 250 4.90 -6.12 24.30
C ASP A 250 4.77 -4.80 23.53
N LEU A 251 5.88 -4.31 22.96
CA LEU A 251 5.89 -3.11 22.12
C LEU A 251 4.96 -3.25 20.91
N ILE A 252 5.05 -4.36 20.19
CA ILE A 252 4.20 -4.63 19.02
C ILE A 252 2.72 -4.64 19.41
N LEU A 253 2.38 -5.31 20.50
CA LEU A 253 0.98 -5.39 20.98
C LEU A 253 0.44 -4.02 21.41
N ARG A 254 1.20 -3.26 22.20
CA ARG A 254 0.79 -1.91 22.64
C ARG A 254 0.72 -0.89 21.51
N SER A 255 1.45 -1.12 20.41
CA SER A 255 1.34 -0.24 19.25
C SER A 255 -0.07 -0.22 18.64
N ARG A 256 -0.88 -1.27 18.85
CA ARG A 256 -2.30 -1.29 18.48
C ARG A 256 -3.11 -0.24 19.25
N ASP A 257 -2.84 -0.07 20.54
CA ASP A 257 -3.53 0.92 21.36
C ASP A 257 -3.13 2.32 20.94
N VAL A 258 -1.85 2.52 20.62
CA VAL A 258 -1.33 3.78 20.07
C VAL A 258 -1.99 4.09 18.72
N GLN A 259 -2.06 3.12 17.83
CA GLN A 259 -2.74 3.27 16.54
C GLN A 259 -4.23 3.64 16.70
N GLN A 260 -4.95 3.06 17.66
CA GLN A 260 -6.36 3.36 17.91
C GLN A 260 -6.58 4.81 18.41
N GLN A 261 -5.58 5.41 19.04
CA GLN A 261 -5.63 6.80 19.52
C GLN A 261 -5.45 7.83 18.41
N VAL A 262 -4.91 7.44 17.25
CA VAL A 262 -4.70 8.32 16.10
C VAL A 262 -5.57 7.86 14.92
N ALA A 263 -6.70 8.51 14.75
CA ALA A 263 -7.72 8.11 13.78
C ALA A 263 -7.17 8.01 12.34
N GLY A 264 -7.62 7.00 11.60
CA GLY A 264 -7.26 6.80 10.20
C GLY A 264 -5.84 6.28 9.97
N THR A 265 -5.10 5.92 11.04
CA THR A 265 -3.75 5.37 10.93
C THR A 265 -3.74 3.84 10.95
N ARG A 266 -2.66 3.26 10.40
CA ARG A 266 -2.37 1.83 10.47
C ARG A 266 -0.88 1.60 10.70
N MET A 267 -0.54 0.53 11.42
CA MET A 267 0.81 0.04 11.60
C MET A 267 0.86 -1.45 11.32
N ASN A 268 1.79 -1.88 10.48
CA ASN A 268 2.02 -3.29 10.16
C ASN A 268 3.45 -3.66 10.49
N TRP A 269 3.64 -4.50 11.50
CA TRP A 269 4.95 -4.90 12.00
C TRP A 269 5.49 -6.14 11.31
N THR A 270 6.80 -6.12 11.07
CA THR A 270 7.62 -7.28 10.74
C THR A 270 8.78 -7.37 11.73
N VAL A 271 9.21 -8.59 12.05
CA VAL A 271 10.35 -8.86 12.91
C VAL A 271 11.41 -9.57 12.07
N ALA A 272 12.37 -8.82 11.59
CA ALA A 272 13.43 -9.38 10.75
C ALA A 272 14.33 -10.33 11.53
N ARG A 273 14.55 -10.01 12.81
CA ARG A 273 15.37 -10.81 13.71
C ARG A 273 15.10 -10.41 15.15
N ALA A 274 14.88 -11.39 16.02
CA ALA A 274 14.92 -11.23 17.46
C ALA A 274 15.61 -12.47 18.06
N GLU A 275 16.75 -12.29 18.70
CA GLU A 275 17.55 -13.39 19.25
C GLU A 275 18.08 -13.05 20.62
N ASP A 276 17.99 -14.01 21.53
CA ASP A 276 18.68 -14.03 22.80
C ASP A 276 19.65 -15.21 22.83
N PRO A 277 20.96 -14.96 22.69
CA PRO A 277 21.97 -16.04 22.64
C PRO A 277 22.26 -16.67 23.98
N ARG A 278 21.75 -16.11 25.08
CA ARG A 278 21.99 -16.64 26.42
C ARG A 278 21.31 -17.99 26.58
N ARG A 279 22.04 -18.95 27.13
CA ARG A 279 21.52 -20.31 27.35
C ARG A 279 20.79 -20.40 28.68
N LEU A 280 19.64 -21.04 28.67
CA LEU A 280 18.81 -21.19 29.88
C LEU A 280 19.52 -21.95 31.00
N ASP A 281 20.42 -22.93 30.70
CA ASP A 281 21.21 -23.65 31.69
C ASP A 281 22.22 -22.76 32.44
N LYS A 282 22.54 -21.58 31.94
CA LYS A 282 23.35 -20.57 32.63
C LYS A 282 22.54 -19.57 33.45
N LEU A 283 21.21 -19.56 33.25
CA LEU A 283 20.27 -18.64 33.88
C LEU A 283 19.48 -19.29 35.04
N VAL A 284 19.60 -20.59 35.23
CA VAL A 284 18.87 -21.37 36.26
C VAL A 284 19.82 -22.22 37.11
N PRO A 285 19.42 -22.62 38.34
CA PRO A 285 20.20 -23.52 39.18
C PRO A 285 20.47 -24.86 38.49
N PRO A 286 21.58 -25.56 38.86
CA PRO A 286 21.86 -26.91 38.37
C PRO A 286 20.73 -27.90 38.68
N GLY A 287 20.65 -28.99 37.90
CA GLY A 287 19.66 -30.06 38.11
C GLY A 287 18.29 -29.80 37.53
N GLN A 288 18.17 -28.84 36.65
CA GLN A 288 16.91 -28.60 35.90
C GLN A 288 16.78 -29.53 34.70
N ARG A 289 15.55 -29.87 34.35
CA ARG A 289 15.22 -30.51 33.08
C ARG A 289 14.88 -29.43 32.07
N PHE A 290 15.30 -29.60 30.81
CA PHE A 290 15.11 -28.63 29.74
C PHE A 290 14.28 -29.22 28.61
N THR A 291 13.39 -28.38 28.03
CA THR A 291 12.58 -28.70 26.87
C THR A 291 12.55 -27.50 25.93
N THR A 292 12.69 -27.74 24.66
CA THR A 292 12.56 -26.71 23.62
C THR A 292 11.16 -26.72 23.01
N LEU A 293 10.57 -25.53 22.83
CA LEU A 293 9.27 -25.28 22.22
C LEU A 293 9.49 -24.44 20.96
N ASP A 294 9.18 -24.98 19.78
CA ASP A 294 9.23 -24.29 18.50
C ASP A 294 7.80 -24.02 18.00
N PHE A 295 7.37 -22.78 18.06
CA PHE A 295 6.05 -22.35 17.64
C PHE A 295 6.11 -21.77 16.22
N ARG A 296 5.27 -22.29 15.32
CA ARG A 296 5.11 -21.78 13.96
C ARG A 296 3.71 -21.24 13.78
N ILE A 297 3.63 -20.04 13.28
CA ILE A 297 2.40 -19.29 13.09
C ILE A 297 2.19 -19.08 11.61
N THR A 298 1.00 -19.44 11.11
CA THR A 298 0.56 -19.21 9.74
C THR A 298 -0.63 -18.28 9.74
N GLY A 299 -0.52 -17.19 9.02
CA GLY A 299 -1.58 -16.22 8.75
C GLY A 299 -1.92 -16.18 7.26
N ARG A 300 -2.14 -14.97 6.75
CA ARG A 300 -2.41 -14.74 5.31
C ARG A 300 -1.79 -13.42 4.87
N ALA A 301 -0.98 -13.49 3.80
CA ALA A 301 -0.38 -12.30 3.21
C ALA A 301 -1.45 -11.41 2.56
N SER A 302 -1.21 -10.10 2.62
CA SER A 302 -1.97 -9.07 1.91
C SER A 302 -1.16 -7.78 1.90
N HIS A 303 -1.41 -6.90 0.93
CA HIS A 303 -0.77 -5.58 0.95
C HIS A 303 -1.27 -4.74 2.14
N ALA A 304 -0.34 -4.27 2.98
CA ALA A 304 -0.68 -3.58 4.25
C ALA A 304 -1.45 -2.26 4.05
N GLY A 305 -1.28 -1.62 2.89
CA GLY A 305 -1.98 -0.38 2.52
C GLY A 305 -3.25 -0.61 1.71
N VAL A 306 -3.24 -1.51 0.71
CA VAL A 306 -4.35 -1.63 -0.26
C VAL A 306 -5.49 -2.51 0.27
N ASN A 307 -5.18 -3.73 0.72
CA ASN A 307 -6.18 -4.71 1.17
C ASN A 307 -5.86 -5.29 2.56
N PRO A 308 -5.62 -4.46 3.58
CA PRO A 308 -5.17 -4.96 4.88
C PRO A 308 -6.19 -5.87 5.59
N SER A 309 -7.48 -5.71 5.31
CA SER A 309 -8.55 -6.53 5.89
C SER A 309 -8.56 -7.98 5.39
N LEU A 310 -7.89 -8.25 4.25
CA LEU A 310 -7.74 -9.59 3.71
C LEU A 310 -6.58 -10.36 4.37
N GLY A 311 -5.65 -9.66 5.03
CA GLY A 311 -4.49 -10.24 5.68
C GLY A 311 -4.78 -10.76 7.09
N ILE A 312 -3.97 -11.73 7.53
CA ILE A 312 -3.90 -12.21 8.92
C ILE A 312 -2.44 -12.11 9.35
N ASN A 313 -2.12 -11.18 10.24
CA ASN A 313 -0.74 -10.84 10.60
C ASN A 313 -0.14 -11.87 11.58
N ALA A 314 0.68 -12.78 11.07
CA ALA A 314 1.37 -13.79 11.87
C ALA A 314 2.36 -13.20 12.90
N VAL A 315 2.95 -12.02 12.64
CA VAL A 315 3.84 -11.35 13.61
C VAL A 315 3.07 -10.80 14.80
N MET A 316 1.87 -10.26 14.58
CA MET A 316 1.01 -9.82 15.66
C MET A 316 0.55 -11.01 16.52
N GLU A 317 0.22 -12.12 15.87
CA GLU A 317 -0.14 -13.37 16.56
C GLU A 317 1.03 -13.94 17.35
N MET A 318 2.25 -13.91 16.77
CA MET A 318 3.48 -14.32 17.47
C MET A 318 3.74 -13.47 18.72
N ALA A 319 3.57 -12.16 18.63
CA ALA A 319 3.76 -11.26 19.76
C ALA A 319 2.78 -11.59 20.91
N ASP A 320 1.53 -11.85 20.58
CA ASP A 320 0.53 -12.26 21.58
C ASP A 320 0.81 -13.66 22.16
N LEU A 321 1.26 -14.59 21.33
CA LEU A 321 1.69 -15.92 21.77
C LEU A 321 2.86 -15.80 22.76
N VAL A 322 3.88 -15.02 22.46
CA VAL A 322 5.04 -14.79 23.36
C VAL A 322 4.56 -14.26 24.70
N ARG A 323 3.70 -13.24 24.72
CA ARG A 323 3.15 -12.66 25.95
C ARG A 323 2.34 -13.70 26.76
N ARG A 324 1.34 -14.33 26.14
CA ARG A 324 0.45 -15.28 26.81
C ARG A 324 1.21 -16.49 27.38
N THR A 325 2.11 -17.05 26.59
CA THR A 325 2.88 -18.23 27.00
C THR A 325 3.83 -17.89 28.15
N THR A 326 4.45 -16.69 28.14
CA THR A 326 5.27 -16.20 29.24
C THR A 326 4.46 -16.03 30.52
N GLU A 327 3.26 -15.42 30.45
CA GLU A 327 2.37 -15.24 31.58
C GLU A 327 1.89 -16.59 32.18
N VAL A 328 1.59 -17.57 31.32
CA VAL A 328 1.20 -18.92 31.77
C VAL A 328 2.38 -19.64 32.41
N ALA A 329 3.58 -19.58 31.83
CA ALA A 329 4.78 -20.17 32.39
C ALA A 329 5.11 -19.61 33.79
N ALA A 330 4.97 -18.29 33.97
CA ALA A 330 5.20 -17.62 35.24
C ALA A 330 4.28 -18.09 36.39
N ARG A 331 3.12 -18.67 36.06
CA ARG A 331 2.17 -19.24 37.04
C ARG A 331 2.49 -20.70 37.40
N GLN A 332 3.38 -21.36 36.65
CA GLN A 332 3.77 -22.74 36.91
C GLN A 332 4.92 -22.78 37.93
N SER A 333 4.71 -23.45 39.06
CA SER A 333 5.69 -23.51 40.13
C SER A 333 7.03 -24.10 39.67
N GLY A 334 8.11 -23.35 39.84
CA GLY A 334 9.46 -23.74 39.46
C GLY A 334 9.77 -23.73 37.95
N ALA A 335 8.78 -23.42 37.09
CA ALA A 335 9.01 -23.30 35.67
C ALA A 335 9.66 -21.96 35.30
N ARG A 336 10.60 -21.99 34.35
CA ARG A 336 11.18 -20.79 33.73
C ARG A 336 11.16 -20.95 32.22
N LEU A 337 10.50 -20.02 31.54
CA LEU A 337 10.49 -19.93 30.09
C LEU A 337 11.47 -18.84 29.65
N HIS A 338 12.25 -19.13 28.61
CA HIS A 338 13.23 -18.22 28.04
C HIS A 338 13.12 -18.25 26.51
N TRP A 339 12.74 -17.13 25.92
CA TRP A 339 12.64 -16.99 24.47
C TRP A 339 14.03 -16.84 23.86
N ARG A 340 14.33 -17.69 22.86
CA ARG A 340 15.63 -17.75 22.21
C ARG A 340 15.65 -17.05 20.87
N SER A 341 14.57 -17.14 20.12
CA SER A 341 14.42 -16.45 18.84
C SER A 341 12.98 -16.17 18.53
N ALA A 342 12.75 -15.11 17.76
CA ALA A 342 11.47 -14.78 17.15
C ALA A 342 11.69 -14.05 15.82
N GLY A 343 10.81 -14.27 14.85
CA GLY A 343 10.88 -13.60 13.57
C GLY A 343 9.66 -13.86 12.71
N GLY A 344 9.41 -12.97 11.74
CA GLY A 344 8.30 -13.10 10.79
C GLY A 344 8.14 -11.90 9.89
N GLY A 345 7.59 -12.14 8.70
CA GLY A 345 7.47 -11.14 7.66
C GLY A 345 8.79 -10.84 6.95
N LEU A 346 8.72 -10.55 5.67
CA LEU A 346 9.88 -10.20 4.84
C LEU A 346 10.03 -8.69 4.69
N VAL A 347 8.92 -8.01 4.42
CA VAL A 347 8.85 -6.56 4.21
C VAL A 347 7.63 -5.98 4.92
N SER A 348 7.74 -4.76 5.43
CA SER A 348 6.70 -4.18 6.29
C SER A 348 5.43 -3.74 5.55
N ASN A 349 5.49 -3.51 4.24
CA ASN A 349 4.33 -3.18 3.42
C ASN A 349 3.46 -4.42 3.04
N ILE A 350 3.87 -5.62 3.42
CA ILE A 350 3.09 -6.86 3.29
C ILE A 350 2.75 -7.38 4.69
N ILE A 351 1.49 -7.73 4.92
CA ILE A 351 1.07 -8.40 6.15
C ILE A 351 1.74 -9.77 6.20
N ALA A 352 2.45 -10.03 7.27
CA ALA A 352 3.22 -11.27 7.46
C ALA A 352 2.28 -12.48 7.52
N ASP A 353 2.44 -13.44 6.62
CA ASP A 353 1.70 -14.72 6.60
C ASP A 353 2.38 -15.81 7.41
N ARG A 354 3.63 -15.62 7.83
CA ARG A 354 4.40 -16.56 8.62
C ARG A 354 5.21 -15.85 9.70
N ALA A 355 5.25 -16.51 10.87
CA ALA A 355 6.15 -16.13 11.96
C ALA A 355 6.55 -17.39 12.73
N GLN A 356 7.68 -17.31 13.44
CA GLN A 356 8.19 -18.36 14.29
C GLN A 356 8.69 -17.76 15.59
N ALA A 357 8.55 -18.50 16.69
CA ALA A 357 9.15 -18.16 17.97
C ALA A 357 9.62 -19.43 18.66
N VAL A 358 10.84 -19.41 19.20
CA VAL A 358 11.44 -20.56 19.87
C VAL A 358 11.78 -20.20 21.31
N ALA A 359 11.32 -21.02 22.23
CA ALA A 359 11.59 -20.89 23.66
C ALA A 359 12.22 -22.15 24.26
N GLU A 360 12.97 -21.98 25.32
CA GLU A 360 13.46 -23.02 26.19
C GLU A 360 12.71 -22.97 27.53
N LEU A 361 12.21 -24.11 27.98
CA LEU A 361 11.57 -24.30 29.28
C LEU A 361 12.51 -25.05 30.21
N SER A 362 12.67 -24.55 31.44
CA SER A 362 13.29 -25.33 32.51
C SER A 362 12.26 -25.69 33.58
N LEU A 363 12.40 -26.91 34.11
CA LEU A 363 11.60 -27.42 35.21
C LEU A 363 12.51 -28.07 36.27
N PRO A 364 12.18 -28.01 37.57
CA PRO A 364 12.91 -28.70 38.60
C PRO A 364 13.03 -30.22 38.34
N ALA A 365 14.13 -30.82 38.74
CA ALA A 365 14.33 -32.27 38.65
C ALA A 365 13.15 -33.00 39.35
N GLY A 366 12.65 -34.07 38.70
CA GLY A 366 11.53 -34.83 39.23
C GLY A 366 10.14 -34.25 38.91
N THR A 367 10.04 -33.05 38.31
CA THR A 367 8.75 -32.51 37.84
C THR A 367 8.35 -33.23 36.54
N ASP A 368 7.12 -33.73 36.48
CA ASP A 368 6.53 -34.20 35.22
C ASP A 368 6.30 -33.03 34.27
N PRO A 369 6.93 -32.98 33.10
CA PRO A 369 6.77 -31.87 32.16
C PRO A 369 5.42 -31.89 31.45
N ALA A 370 4.73 -33.04 31.36
CA ALA A 370 3.57 -33.20 30.51
C ALA A 370 2.43 -32.20 30.82
N PRO A 371 1.99 -32.00 32.10
CA PRO A 371 0.91 -31.05 32.39
C PRO A 371 1.31 -29.59 32.09
N VAL A 372 2.58 -29.23 32.31
CA VAL A 372 3.08 -27.88 32.05
C VAL A 372 3.12 -27.63 30.55
N LEU A 373 3.66 -28.58 29.77
CA LEU A 373 3.73 -28.49 28.31
C LEU A 373 2.35 -28.45 27.66
N GLU A 374 1.40 -29.25 28.18
CA GLU A 374 0.01 -29.21 27.73
C GLU A 374 -0.60 -27.81 27.94
N THR A 375 -0.45 -27.26 29.15
CA THR A 375 -0.98 -25.93 29.50
C THR A 375 -0.37 -24.84 28.62
N LEU A 376 0.94 -24.85 28.40
CA LEU A 376 1.62 -23.89 27.54
C LEU A 376 1.19 -24.01 26.08
N THR A 377 1.08 -25.24 25.58
CA THR A 377 0.67 -25.51 24.20
C THR A 377 -0.81 -25.12 23.96
N GLN A 378 -1.68 -25.39 24.90
CA GLN A 378 -3.08 -24.95 24.83
C GLN A 378 -3.20 -23.43 24.83
N SER A 379 -2.47 -22.76 25.71
CA SER A 379 -2.40 -21.29 25.70
C SER A 379 -1.86 -20.74 24.38
N ALA A 380 -0.79 -21.34 23.85
CA ALA A 380 -0.22 -20.91 22.58
C ALA A 380 -1.19 -21.05 21.40
N LYS A 381 -2.01 -22.10 21.39
CA LYS A 381 -3.00 -22.35 20.32
C LYS A 381 -4.24 -21.44 20.37
N GLN A 382 -4.42 -20.63 21.41
CA GLN A 382 -5.49 -19.64 21.50
C GLN A 382 -5.16 -18.43 20.61
N ALA A 383 -5.55 -18.49 19.33
CA ALA A 383 -5.24 -17.43 18.39
C ALA A 383 -5.94 -16.11 18.74
N LEU A 384 -5.21 -15.00 18.70
CA LEU A 384 -5.71 -13.63 18.83
C LEU A 384 -6.51 -13.21 17.58
N LEU A 385 -6.05 -13.64 16.41
CA LEU A 385 -6.61 -13.28 15.11
C LEU A 385 -7.39 -14.46 14.53
N ALA A 386 -8.65 -14.24 14.19
CA ALA A 386 -9.49 -15.27 13.58
C ALA A 386 -8.84 -15.79 12.27
N GLY A 387 -8.69 -17.11 12.18
CA GLY A 387 -8.08 -17.78 11.01
C GLY A 387 -6.57 -17.96 11.07
N ALA A 388 -5.87 -17.43 12.07
CA ALA A 388 -4.47 -17.77 12.30
C ALA A 388 -4.35 -19.24 12.76
N GLN A 389 -3.29 -19.91 12.29
CA GLN A 389 -2.98 -21.28 12.67
C GLN A 389 -1.67 -21.33 13.43
N ILE A 390 -1.64 -22.05 14.55
CA ILE A 390 -0.46 -22.17 15.40
C ILE A 390 -0.16 -23.65 15.60
N SER A 391 1.09 -24.05 15.28
CA SER A 391 1.64 -25.36 15.62
C SER A 391 2.79 -25.21 16.60
N ALA A 392 3.03 -26.25 17.38
CA ALA A 392 4.15 -26.33 18.33
C ALA A 392 4.87 -27.67 18.17
N ASP A 393 6.16 -27.61 17.92
CA ASP A 393 7.06 -28.76 17.96
C ASP A 393 7.79 -28.73 19.31
N ILE A 394 7.83 -29.86 20.02
CA ILE A 394 8.40 -30.00 21.35
C ILE A 394 9.54 -31.01 21.27
N SER A 395 10.72 -30.66 21.80
CA SER A 395 11.87 -31.55 21.87
C SER A 395 12.57 -31.45 23.21
N ASP A 396 13.16 -32.55 23.65
CA ASP A 396 13.96 -32.55 24.89
C ASP A 396 15.30 -31.82 24.68
N GLY A 397 15.72 -31.08 25.72
CA GLY A 397 17.02 -30.40 25.78
C GLY A 397 16.95 -28.93 25.33
N LEU A 398 18.11 -28.36 25.13
CA LEU A 398 18.36 -26.96 24.74
C LEU A 398 18.77 -26.88 23.27
N ILE A 399 18.38 -25.83 22.62
CA ILE A 399 18.85 -25.55 21.25
C ILE A 399 20.23 -24.92 21.26
N THR A 400 21.01 -25.19 20.23
CA THR A 400 22.28 -24.51 19.98
C THR A 400 22.02 -23.43 18.92
N LEU A 401 22.03 -22.16 19.35
CA LEU A 401 22.07 -21.03 18.42
C LEU A 401 23.51 -20.70 18.11
N THR A 402 23.90 -20.76 16.86
CA THR A 402 25.23 -20.36 16.41
C THR A 402 25.24 -18.85 16.13
N GLY A 403 25.88 -18.10 17.07
CA GLY A 403 26.27 -16.72 16.78
C GLY A 403 25.19 -15.65 16.83
N GLY A 404 24.35 -15.59 17.85
CA GLY A 404 23.42 -14.49 18.06
C GLY A 404 24.08 -13.27 18.71
N ALA A 405 23.69 -12.06 18.31
CA ALA A 405 24.21 -10.80 18.85
C ALA A 405 23.40 -10.24 20.02
N GLY A 406 22.41 -10.97 20.56
CA GLY A 406 21.49 -10.42 21.58
C GLY A 406 20.78 -9.17 21.07
N GLU A 407 20.11 -9.29 19.94
CA GLU A 407 19.48 -8.17 19.26
C GLU A 407 18.06 -8.54 18.83
N ALA A 408 17.12 -7.59 18.99
CA ALA A 408 15.81 -7.68 18.38
C ALA A 408 15.61 -6.46 17.47
N PHE A 409 15.25 -6.73 16.21
CA PHE A 409 15.03 -5.72 15.19
C PHE A 409 13.66 -5.92 14.55
N ALA A 410 12.83 -4.88 14.62
CA ALA A 410 11.53 -4.86 14.01
C ALA A 410 11.32 -3.55 13.23
N SER A 411 10.50 -3.61 12.21
CA SER A 411 10.04 -2.44 11.46
C SER A 411 8.53 -2.48 11.25
N ALA A 412 7.92 -1.31 11.25
CA ALA A 412 6.50 -1.16 10.92
C ALA A 412 6.32 -0.25 9.71
N ASP A 413 5.47 -0.68 8.78
CA ASP A 413 4.85 0.19 7.81
C ASP A 413 3.78 1.03 8.50
N MET A 414 3.80 2.33 8.27
CA MET A 414 2.87 3.29 8.85
C MET A 414 2.04 3.92 7.73
N ARG A 415 0.71 3.82 7.84
CA ARG A 415 -0.23 4.50 6.93
C ARG A 415 -0.98 5.58 7.69
N VAL A 416 -0.93 6.80 7.18
CA VAL A 416 -1.44 7.98 7.87
C VAL A 416 -2.30 8.85 6.95
N PRO A 417 -3.37 9.48 7.46
CA PRO A 417 -4.24 10.33 6.65
C PRO A 417 -3.60 11.68 6.29
N ASP A 418 -2.63 12.14 7.07
CA ASP A 418 -1.93 13.41 6.88
C ASP A 418 -0.63 13.48 7.70
N GLN A 419 0.12 14.57 7.55
CA GLN A 419 1.39 14.81 8.24
C GLN A 419 1.21 14.95 9.77
N ALA A 420 0.11 15.51 10.24
CA ALA A 420 -0.15 15.67 11.66
C ALA A 420 -0.34 14.31 12.33
N ALA A 421 -1.10 13.41 11.69
CA ALA A 421 -1.30 12.03 12.15
C ALA A 421 0.02 11.24 12.17
N PHE A 422 0.91 11.44 11.19
CA PHE A 422 2.25 10.85 11.21
C PHE A 422 3.04 11.32 12.44
N THR A 423 3.05 12.62 12.66
CA THR A 423 3.76 13.21 13.82
C THR A 423 3.21 12.69 15.14
N GLN A 424 1.88 12.63 15.28
CA GLN A 424 1.22 12.11 16.49
C GLN A 424 1.53 10.62 16.70
N LEU A 425 1.43 9.81 15.65
CA LEU A 425 1.70 8.37 15.72
C LEU A 425 3.16 8.09 16.09
N SER A 426 4.11 8.79 15.47
CA SER A 426 5.55 8.69 15.79
C SER A 426 5.85 9.11 17.23
N GLN A 427 5.28 10.24 17.68
CA GLN A 427 5.46 10.70 19.05
C GLN A 427 4.86 9.71 20.07
N ALA A 428 3.67 9.20 19.82
CA ALA A 428 3.00 8.25 20.69
C ALA A 428 3.79 6.91 20.75
N THR A 429 4.35 6.45 19.63
CA THR A 429 5.22 5.27 19.59
C THR A 429 6.51 5.50 20.38
N ARG A 430 7.14 6.67 20.24
CA ARG A 430 8.32 7.04 21.04
C ARG A 430 8.01 7.13 22.54
N GLN A 431 6.84 7.68 22.92
CA GLN A 431 6.40 7.73 24.31
C GLN A 431 6.14 6.34 24.87
N LEU A 432 5.57 5.44 24.08
CA LEU A 432 5.39 4.05 24.47
C LEU A 432 6.74 3.41 24.81
N ILE A 433 7.75 3.57 23.96
CA ILE A 433 9.11 3.08 24.18
C ILE A 433 9.72 3.71 25.45
N ASN A 434 9.58 5.03 25.63
CA ASN A 434 10.15 5.70 26.80
C ASN A 434 9.47 5.31 28.12
N ARG A 435 8.21 4.88 28.08
CA ARG A 435 7.46 4.41 29.27
C ARG A 435 7.66 2.95 29.56
N GLN A 436 8.02 2.16 28.56
CA GLN A 436 8.29 0.75 28.73
C GLN A 436 9.60 0.58 29.50
N LYS A 437 9.55 -0.19 30.58
CA LYS A 437 10.75 -0.52 31.32
C LYS A 437 11.50 -1.63 30.62
N PHE A 438 12.53 -1.26 29.88
CA PHE A 438 13.45 -2.22 29.28
C PHE A 438 14.52 -2.60 30.33
N THR A 439 14.66 -3.91 30.52
CA THR A 439 15.64 -4.45 31.46
C THR A 439 16.96 -4.62 30.75
N SER A 440 17.96 -3.88 30.82
CA SER A 440 19.31 -4.07 30.26
C SER A 440 19.52 -3.91 28.76
N SER A 441 18.53 -3.49 28.00
CA SER A 441 18.68 -3.30 26.56
C SER A 441 18.78 -1.83 26.20
N SER A 442 19.69 -1.48 25.31
CA SER A 442 19.60 -0.18 24.64
C SER A 442 18.51 -0.23 23.57
N VAL A 443 17.65 0.79 23.57
CA VAL A 443 16.56 0.92 22.60
C VAL A 443 16.87 2.08 21.66
N SER A 444 16.80 1.84 20.36
CA SER A 444 16.82 2.90 19.36
C SER A 444 15.59 2.83 18.46
N ILE A 445 15.06 3.99 18.09
CA ILE A 445 13.93 4.14 17.19
C ILE A 445 14.26 5.15 16.10
N GLN A 446 13.91 4.80 14.88
CA GLN A 446 14.01 5.69 13.72
C GLN A 446 12.68 5.69 12.99
N ASP A 447 12.16 6.89 12.71
CA ASP A 447 10.95 7.09 11.93
C ASP A 447 11.29 7.84 10.67
N GLY A 448 10.59 7.53 9.59
CA GLY A 448 10.69 8.23 8.31
C GLY A 448 9.33 8.28 7.62
N LEU A 449 9.04 9.39 6.94
CA LEU A 449 7.91 9.50 6.02
C LEU A 449 8.45 9.41 4.61
N GLY A 450 8.08 8.36 3.87
CA GLY A 450 8.44 8.14 2.47
C GLY A 450 7.55 8.97 1.55
N PHE A 451 6.24 8.71 1.56
CA PHE A 451 5.25 9.54 0.84
C PHE A 451 4.47 10.42 1.81
N PRO A 452 4.22 11.70 1.49
CA PRO A 452 3.17 12.46 2.15
C PRO A 452 1.79 11.88 1.82
N ALA A 453 0.75 12.29 2.52
CA ALA A 453 -0.61 11.96 2.14
C ALA A 453 -1.09 12.88 1.00
N PHE A 454 -1.78 12.31 0.02
CA PHE A 454 -2.57 13.07 -0.93
C PHE A 454 -3.98 13.30 -0.39
N ASN A 455 -4.48 14.51 -0.50
CA ASN A 455 -5.88 14.87 -0.26
C ASN A 455 -6.30 15.84 -1.35
N ALA A 456 -7.29 15.46 -2.15
CA ALA A 456 -7.80 16.31 -3.23
C ALA A 456 -8.30 17.65 -2.67
N THR A 457 -7.85 18.74 -3.25
CA THR A 457 -8.38 20.10 -2.99
C THR A 457 -9.85 20.17 -3.41
N GLU A 458 -10.56 21.25 -3.07
CA GLU A 458 -11.93 21.46 -3.54
C GLU A 458 -11.99 21.45 -5.08
N GLU A 459 -11.06 22.13 -5.73
CA GLU A 459 -10.94 22.11 -7.19
C GLU A 459 -10.60 20.70 -7.72
N GLY A 460 -9.71 19.96 -7.07
CA GLY A 460 -9.41 18.56 -7.42
C GLY A 460 -10.66 17.68 -7.33
N ARG A 461 -11.51 17.85 -6.31
CA ARG A 461 -12.79 17.13 -6.18
C ARG A 461 -13.78 17.50 -7.28
N ARG A 462 -13.83 18.80 -7.65
CA ARG A 462 -14.65 19.27 -8.78
C ARG A 462 -14.19 18.61 -10.09
N LEU A 463 -12.90 18.55 -10.33
CA LEU A 463 -12.34 17.88 -11.51
C LEU A 463 -12.56 16.37 -11.50
N ALA A 464 -12.48 15.72 -10.34
CA ALA A 464 -12.82 14.30 -10.18
C ALA A 464 -14.31 14.04 -10.50
N SER A 465 -15.21 14.92 -10.07
CA SER A 465 -16.63 14.87 -10.45
C SER A 465 -16.82 15.06 -11.95
N MET A 466 -16.07 15.99 -12.57
CA MET A 466 -16.06 16.17 -14.03
C MET A 466 -15.62 14.88 -14.75
N ALA A 467 -14.56 14.22 -14.28
CA ALA A 467 -14.11 12.94 -14.85
C ALA A 467 -15.21 11.86 -14.75
N ARG A 468 -15.91 11.77 -13.61
CA ARG A 468 -17.06 10.87 -13.43
C ARG A 468 -18.18 11.18 -14.44
N ASP A 469 -18.52 12.45 -14.61
CA ASP A 469 -19.62 12.88 -15.49
C ASP A 469 -19.25 12.64 -16.98
N ILE A 470 -17.98 12.85 -17.36
CA ILE A 470 -17.45 12.45 -18.69
C ILE A 470 -17.62 10.94 -18.86
N TYR A 471 -17.21 10.16 -17.88
CA TYR A 471 -17.24 8.71 -17.95
C TYR A 471 -18.67 8.16 -18.05
N ALA A 472 -19.61 8.78 -17.34
CA ALA A 472 -21.03 8.47 -17.46
C ALA A 472 -21.58 8.78 -18.86
N ALA A 473 -21.19 9.90 -19.46
CA ALA A 473 -21.56 10.26 -20.84
C ALA A 473 -20.96 9.29 -21.88
N LEU A 474 -19.85 8.63 -21.56
CA LEU A 474 -19.23 7.54 -22.35
C LEU A 474 -19.87 6.15 -22.07
N GLY A 475 -20.96 6.10 -21.30
CA GLY A 475 -21.69 4.87 -20.99
C GLY A 475 -21.00 3.99 -19.93
N GLY A 476 -20.10 4.56 -19.10
CA GLY A 476 -19.43 3.88 -18.00
C GLY A 476 -19.88 4.35 -16.63
N THR A 477 -19.45 3.65 -15.59
CA THR A 477 -19.59 4.07 -14.19
C THR A 477 -18.20 4.27 -13.62
N LEU A 478 -17.94 5.45 -13.05
CA LEU A 478 -16.68 5.80 -12.39
C LEU A 478 -16.96 6.14 -10.93
N GLU A 479 -16.38 5.36 -10.03
CA GLU A 479 -16.53 5.58 -8.60
C GLU A 479 -15.57 6.67 -8.12
N LEU A 480 -16.02 7.54 -7.21
CA LEU A 480 -15.14 8.45 -6.48
C LEU A 480 -14.79 7.84 -5.13
N VAL A 481 -13.60 7.24 -5.05
CA VAL A 481 -13.13 6.57 -3.84
C VAL A 481 -12.62 7.61 -2.84
N PRO A 482 -13.21 7.70 -1.64
CA PRO A 482 -12.84 8.73 -0.67
C PRO A 482 -11.37 8.67 -0.25
N ARG A 483 -10.81 7.46 -0.09
CA ARG A 483 -9.40 7.24 0.27
C ARG A 483 -8.94 5.83 -0.05
N THR A 484 -7.70 5.71 -0.52
CA THR A 484 -6.91 4.47 -0.52
C THR A 484 -5.75 4.58 0.46
N TYR A 485 -5.14 3.44 0.79
CA TYR A 485 -4.01 3.42 1.73
C TYR A 485 -2.66 3.23 1.03
N GLY A 486 -2.62 3.26 -0.31
CA GLY A 486 -1.38 3.34 -1.11
C GLY A 486 -0.73 4.72 -0.96
N GLY A 487 0.56 4.82 -1.20
CA GLY A 487 1.26 6.07 -1.46
C GLY A 487 1.41 6.22 -2.96
N THR A 488 1.37 7.43 -3.51
CA THR A 488 1.51 7.70 -4.94
C THR A 488 2.17 9.04 -5.19
N ASP A 489 2.64 9.26 -6.40
CA ASP A 489 3.24 10.53 -6.82
C ASP A 489 2.27 11.71 -6.83
N ALA A 490 0.95 11.45 -6.87
CA ALA A 490 -0.06 12.49 -6.65
C ALA A 490 0.15 13.23 -5.32
N ALA A 491 0.69 12.55 -4.31
CA ALA A 491 1.02 13.15 -3.02
C ALA A 491 2.14 14.21 -3.14
N TRP A 492 3.18 13.94 -3.92
CA TRP A 492 4.24 14.91 -4.18
C TRP A 492 3.75 16.07 -5.05
N ALA A 493 2.97 15.76 -6.10
CA ALA A 493 2.37 16.77 -6.96
C ALA A 493 1.44 17.71 -6.18
N SER A 494 0.65 17.19 -5.23
CA SER A 494 -0.31 17.96 -4.43
C SER A 494 0.35 19.03 -3.54
N GLN A 495 1.62 18.85 -3.18
CA GLN A 495 2.38 19.85 -2.42
C GLN A 495 2.59 21.17 -3.17
N SER A 496 2.38 21.19 -4.49
CA SER A 496 2.36 22.43 -5.29
C SER A 496 1.14 23.31 -5.02
N GLY A 497 0.12 22.80 -4.32
CA GLY A 497 -1.18 23.46 -4.15
C GLY A 497 -2.07 23.42 -5.39
N LYS A 498 -1.63 22.82 -6.49
CA LYS A 498 -2.42 22.67 -7.72
C LYS A 498 -3.42 21.53 -7.58
N PRO A 499 -4.56 21.59 -8.29
CA PRO A 499 -5.49 20.48 -8.31
C PRO A 499 -4.86 19.24 -8.95
N VAL A 500 -5.00 18.09 -8.27
CA VAL A 500 -4.53 16.79 -8.71
C VAL A 500 -5.74 15.86 -8.80
N VAL A 501 -5.81 15.06 -9.86
CA VAL A 501 -6.80 13.99 -10.03
C VAL A 501 -6.06 12.67 -10.23
N GLU A 502 -6.33 11.73 -9.33
CA GLU A 502 -5.62 10.45 -9.22
C GLU A 502 -6.44 9.30 -9.79
N GLY A 503 -5.81 8.43 -10.61
CA GLY A 503 -6.43 7.20 -11.09
C GLY A 503 -6.84 7.24 -12.56
N PHE A 504 -5.97 7.74 -13.46
CA PHE A 504 -6.20 7.74 -14.92
C PHE A 504 -5.66 6.48 -15.62
N GLY A 505 -4.94 5.60 -14.91
CA GLY A 505 -4.40 4.37 -15.46
C GLY A 505 -5.45 3.32 -15.83
N LEU A 506 -5.00 2.18 -16.30
CA LEU A 506 -5.89 1.08 -16.71
C LEU A 506 -6.46 0.38 -15.48
N PRO A 507 -7.76 0.02 -15.49
CA PRO A 507 -8.34 -0.86 -14.49
C PRO A 507 -7.71 -2.25 -14.53
N GLY A 508 -7.31 -2.75 -13.37
CA GLY A 508 -6.63 -4.03 -13.26
C GLY A 508 -6.61 -4.56 -11.83
N GLY A 509 -5.66 -5.40 -11.53
CA GLY A 509 -5.52 -5.94 -10.19
C GLY A 509 -4.30 -6.82 -10.01
N ASN A 510 -4.15 -7.32 -8.79
CA ASN A 510 -3.07 -8.22 -8.37
C ASN A 510 -1.67 -7.60 -8.41
N TYR A 511 -1.55 -6.27 -8.55
CA TYR A 511 -0.26 -5.60 -8.44
C TYR A 511 0.28 -5.73 -7.00
N HIS A 512 1.61 -5.75 -6.85
CA HIS A 512 2.31 -5.98 -5.58
C HIS A 512 1.95 -7.31 -4.91
N SER A 513 1.58 -8.33 -5.69
CA SER A 513 1.21 -9.63 -5.13
C SER A 513 1.94 -10.80 -5.80
N SER A 514 1.81 -12.00 -5.24
CA SER A 514 2.29 -13.24 -5.87
C SER A 514 1.39 -13.71 -7.02
N GLU A 515 0.19 -13.16 -7.12
CA GLU A 515 -0.75 -13.48 -8.19
C GLU A 515 -0.38 -12.75 -9.48
N ALA A 516 -0.97 -13.20 -10.59
CA ALA A 516 -0.70 -12.61 -11.89
C ALA A 516 -1.36 -11.23 -12.01
N GLU A 517 -0.54 -10.19 -12.11
CA GLU A 517 -0.99 -8.82 -12.34
C GLU A 517 -1.62 -8.68 -13.72
N PHE A 518 -2.73 -7.97 -13.82
CA PHE A 518 -3.50 -7.83 -15.06
C PHE A 518 -4.14 -6.47 -15.24
N VAL A 519 -4.48 -6.13 -16.49
CA VAL A 519 -5.41 -5.05 -16.87
C VAL A 519 -6.59 -5.60 -17.64
N LEU A 520 -7.73 -4.89 -17.62
CA LEU A 520 -8.95 -5.23 -18.35
C LEU A 520 -8.92 -4.64 -19.75
N ILE A 521 -8.90 -5.50 -20.78
CA ILE A 521 -8.72 -5.12 -22.18
C ILE A 521 -9.91 -4.29 -22.70
N ASP A 522 -11.13 -4.66 -22.37
CA ASP A 522 -12.36 -3.98 -22.80
C ASP A 522 -12.52 -2.57 -22.21
N ARG A 523 -11.67 -2.21 -21.23
CA ARG A 523 -11.64 -0.89 -20.62
C ARG A 523 -10.68 0.09 -21.30
N ILE A 524 -9.76 -0.41 -22.11
CA ILE A 524 -8.75 0.43 -22.78
C ILE A 524 -9.37 1.58 -23.56
N PRO A 525 -10.34 1.37 -24.49
CA PRO A 525 -10.90 2.48 -25.26
C PRO A 525 -11.52 3.56 -24.39
N ARG A 526 -12.28 3.15 -23.36
CA ARG A 526 -12.96 4.10 -22.47
C ARG A 526 -12.00 4.89 -21.59
N ARG A 527 -10.88 4.30 -21.17
CA ARG A 527 -9.84 5.02 -20.41
C ARG A 527 -9.10 6.03 -21.28
N LEU A 528 -8.80 5.70 -22.54
CA LEU A 528 -8.27 6.67 -23.50
C LEU A 528 -9.24 7.84 -23.72
N LEU A 529 -10.54 7.54 -23.86
CA LEU A 529 -11.59 8.56 -24.02
C LEU A 529 -11.70 9.45 -22.80
N LEU A 530 -11.67 8.88 -21.59
CA LEU A 530 -11.70 9.66 -20.36
C LEU A 530 -10.55 10.67 -20.32
N ALA A 531 -9.32 10.22 -20.57
CA ALA A 531 -8.16 11.09 -20.54
C ALA A 531 -8.20 12.15 -21.66
N ALA A 532 -8.61 11.77 -22.87
CA ALA A 532 -8.72 12.71 -24.00
C ALA A 532 -9.79 13.78 -23.75
N GLU A 533 -10.99 13.38 -23.33
CA GLU A 533 -12.07 14.32 -23.06
C GLU A 533 -11.80 15.18 -21.82
N MET A 534 -11.10 14.64 -20.82
CA MET A 534 -10.67 15.43 -19.68
C MET A 534 -9.68 16.52 -20.09
N ILE A 535 -8.68 16.21 -20.93
CA ILE A 535 -7.75 17.22 -21.47
C ILE A 535 -8.52 18.26 -22.27
N ARG A 536 -9.47 17.86 -23.13
CA ARG A 536 -10.32 18.79 -23.88
C ARG A 536 -11.18 19.68 -22.99
N ALA A 537 -11.76 19.13 -21.93
CA ALA A 537 -12.57 19.86 -20.97
C ALA A 537 -11.77 20.90 -20.19
N LEU A 538 -10.55 20.53 -19.76
CA LEU A 538 -9.64 21.41 -19.01
C LEU A 538 -9.16 22.63 -19.79
N THR A 539 -9.18 22.60 -21.14
CA THR A 539 -8.70 23.69 -21.99
C THR A 539 -9.79 24.70 -22.36
N ARG A 540 -11.03 24.40 -22.03
CA ARG A 540 -12.16 25.33 -22.28
C ARG A 540 -12.14 26.49 -21.27
N PRO A 541 -12.59 27.70 -21.73
CA PRO A 541 -12.66 28.87 -20.86
C PRO A 541 -13.68 28.72 -19.72
#